data_36796f5de0214f740b4a5a9720a4b3af
#
_entry.id   36796f5de0214f740b4a5a9720a4b3af
#
_cell.length_a   1.000
_cell.length_b   1.000
_cell.length_c   1.000
_cell.angle_alpha   90.00
_cell.angle_beta   90.00
_cell.angle_gamma   90.00
#
_symmetry.space_group_name_H-M   'P 1'
#
loop_
_entity.id
_entity.type
_entity.pdbx_description
1 polymer ?
#
loop_
_entity_poly.entity_id
_entity_poly.type
_entity_poly.pdbx_seq_one_letter_code
_entity_poly.pdbx_strand_id
1 'polypeptide(L)'
;MKNDASPPHPNSLRMAMPLARIAALADPGSVRRLPPAGASRHLARYGIVQHDDDGVVTAHVRLQGTPMLIAAQDERFLSGSVGEQHGRALHSLVDEVERSDAEAIVLLLASGGVRLHEANAAE
;
A
#
# COMPACT_ATOMS: atom_id res chain seq x y z
N MET A 1 26.39 -11.75 3.47
CA MET A 1 25.26 -11.19 2.69
C MET A 1 25.80 -10.17 1.70
N LYS A 2 25.58 -10.37 0.42
CA LYS A 2 26.05 -9.43 -0.60
C LYS A 2 25.12 -8.22 -0.61
N ASN A 3 25.69 -7.04 -0.39
CA ASN A 3 25.02 -5.80 -0.72
C ASN A 3 25.20 -5.56 -2.23
N ASP A 4 24.18 -5.87 -2.98
CA ASP A 4 24.15 -5.51 -4.38
C ASP A 4 23.76 -4.03 -4.51
N ALA A 5 24.71 -3.21 -4.93
CA ALA A 5 24.49 -1.78 -5.14
C ALA A 5 23.83 -1.45 -6.46
N SER A 6 23.58 -2.46 -7.31
CA SER A 6 22.91 -2.26 -8.60
C SER A 6 21.44 -1.90 -8.39
N PRO A 7 20.87 -0.97 -9.18
CA PRO A 7 19.44 -0.70 -9.10
C PRO A 7 18.66 -1.97 -9.48
N PRO A 8 17.52 -2.25 -8.83
CA PRO A 8 16.73 -3.43 -9.18
C PRO A 8 16.20 -3.34 -10.60
N HIS A 9 16.10 -4.50 -11.26
CA HIS A 9 15.49 -4.58 -12.58
C HIS A 9 14.02 -4.10 -12.49
N PRO A 10 13.48 -3.38 -13.51
CA PRO A 10 12.11 -2.89 -13.48
C PRO A 10 11.05 -3.95 -13.14
N ASN A 11 11.24 -5.18 -13.64
CA ASN A 11 10.34 -6.29 -13.31
C ASN A 11 10.44 -6.73 -11.84
N SER A 12 11.61 -6.56 -11.21
CA SER A 12 11.80 -6.86 -9.79
C SER A 12 11.04 -5.88 -8.91
N LEU A 13 10.93 -4.61 -9.31
CA LEU A 13 10.14 -3.62 -8.59
C LEU A 13 8.65 -3.94 -8.62
N ARG A 14 8.14 -4.46 -9.74
CA ARG A 14 6.75 -4.91 -9.83
C ARG A 14 6.42 -6.00 -8.81
N MET A 15 7.35 -6.92 -8.60
CA MET A 15 7.19 -8.05 -7.69
C MET A 15 7.66 -7.75 -6.27
N ALA A 16 8.23 -6.58 -6.03
CA ALA A 16 8.74 -6.19 -4.72
C ALA A 16 7.61 -5.93 -3.74
N MET A 17 7.92 -6.06 -2.44
CA MET A 17 7.02 -5.66 -1.36
C MET A 17 6.58 -4.21 -1.57
N PRO A 18 5.32 -3.86 -1.21
CA PRO A 18 4.82 -2.49 -1.34
C PRO A 18 5.72 -1.44 -0.73
N LEU A 19 6.24 -1.69 0.47
CA LEU A 19 7.13 -0.75 1.15
C LEU A 19 8.43 -0.53 0.39
N ALA A 20 8.99 -1.56 -0.25
CA ALA A 20 10.19 -1.42 -1.08
C ALA A 20 9.92 -0.57 -2.32
N ARG A 21 8.74 -0.69 -2.93
CA ARG A 21 8.36 0.16 -4.07
C ARG A 21 8.19 1.61 -3.67
N ILE A 22 7.58 1.85 -2.50
CA ILE A 22 7.48 3.21 -1.94
C ILE A 22 8.88 3.80 -1.72
N ALA A 23 9.77 3.04 -1.08
CA ALA A 23 11.13 3.48 -0.80
C ALA A 23 11.93 3.77 -2.08
N ALA A 24 11.68 3.03 -3.16
CA ALA A 24 12.35 3.25 -4.43
C ALA A 24 11.97 4.58 -5.09
N LEU A 25 10.77 5.09 -4.83
CA LEU A 25 10.29 6.36 -5.38
C LEU A 25 10.58 7.56 -4.48
N ALA A 26 10.55 7.34 -3.17
CA ALA A 26 10.65 8.42 -2.19
C ALA A 26 12.09 8.93 -2.03
N ASP A 27 12.23 10.17 -1.62
CA ASP A 27 13.52 10.73 -1.23
C ASP A 27 14.12 9.90 -0.09
N PRO A 28 15.46 9.68 -0.08
CA PRO A 28 16.10 8.87 0.96
C PRO A 28 15.74 9.35 2.37
N GLY A 29 15.35 8.41 3.23
CA GLY A 29 15.01 8.68 4.62
C GLY A 29 13.69 9.39 4.86
N SER A 30 12.87 9.60 3.83
CA SER A 30 11.60 10.34 3.95
C SER A 30 10.38 9.46 4.25
N VAL A 31 10.50 8.14 4.13
CA VAL A 31 9.34 7.24 4.31
C VAL A 31 8.97 7.13 5.78
N ARG A 32 7.72 7.49 6.11
CA ARG A 32 7.13 7.26 7.43
C ARG A 32 5.82 6.50 7.24
N ARG A 33 5.86 5.20 7.54
CA ARG A 33 4.70 4.34 7.38
C ARG A 33 3.57 4.77 8.32
N LEU A 34 2.37 4.84 7.78
CA LEU A 34 1.16 5.05 8.57
C LEU A 34 0.68 3.71 9.17
N PRO A 35 -0.04 3.74 10.29
CA PRO A 35 -0.60 2.53 10.88
C PRO A 35 -1.51 1.79 9.88
N PRO A 36 -1.45 0.45 9.83
CA PRO A 36 -2.34 -0.33 8.97
C PRO A 36 -3.78 -0.21 9.43
N ALA A 37 -4.73 -0.33 8.51
CA ALA A 37 -6.15 -0.31 8.80
C ALA A 37 -6.63 -1.55 9.56
N GLY A 38 -5.83 -2.61 9.57
CA GLY A 38 -6.14 -3.87 10.19
C GLY A 38 -6.43 -4.98 9.18
N ALA A 39 -6.46 -6.22 9.67
CA ALA A 39 -6.76 -7.37 8.84
C ALA A 39 -8.25 -7.46 8.52
N SER A 40 -8.58 -7.96 7.33
CA SER A 40 -9.97 -8.20 6.97
C SER A 40 -10.54 -9.35 7.80
N ARG A 41 -11.60 -9.07 8.55
CA ARG A 41 -12.32 -10.08 9.35
C ARG A 41 -13.09 -11.10 8.49
N HIS A 42 -13.33 -10.77 7.22
CA HIS A 42 -14.11 -11.63 6.33
C HIS A 42 -13.29 -12.80 5.79
N LEU A 43 -11.98 -12.65 5.68
CA LEU A 43 -11.12 -13.63 5.06
C LEU A 43 -10.97 -14.91 5.89
N ALA A 44 -11.03 -14.80 7.21
CA ALA A 44 -10.92 -15.97 8.11
C ALA A 44 -12.00 -17.03 7.84
N ARG A 45 -13.20 -16.62 7.41
CA ARG A 45 -14.31 -17.51 7.08
C ARG A 45 -13.99 -18.45 5.92
N TYR A 46 -13.06 -18.06 5.06
CA TYR A 46 -12.69 -18.80 3.86
C TYR A 46 -11.34 -19.48 4.00
N GLY A 47 -10.79 -19.53 5.22
CA GLY A 47 -9.49 -20.16 5.48
C GLY A 47 -8.31 -19.37 4.89
N ILE A 48 -8.49 -18.10 4.60
CA ILE A 48 -7.45 -17.25 4.02
C ILE A 48 -6.63 -16.61 5.14
N VAL A 49 -5.30 -16.67 5.03
CA VAL A 49 -4.40 -16.04 5.99
C VAL A 49 -4.57 -14.52 5.94
N GLN A 50 -4.80 -13.93 7.12
CA GLN A 50 -4.98 -12.49 7.24
C GLN A 50 -3.63 -11.77 7.33
N HIS A 51 -3.58 -10.57 6.73
CA HIS A 51 -2.48 -9.62 6.90
C HIS A 51 -3.02 -8.37 7.59
N ASP A 52 -2.25 -7.77 8.48
CA ASP A 52 -2.66 -6.61 9.25
C ASP A 52 -2.84 -5.34 8.41
N ASP A 53 -2.22 -5.27 7.25
CA ASP A 53 -2.36 -4.18 6.28
C ASP A 53 -3.34 -4.49 5.15
N ASP A 54 -3.91 -5.67 5.12
CA ASP A 54 -4.85 -6.16 4.10
C ASP A 54 -4.33 -6.00 2.66
N GLY A 55 -3.03 -6.06 2.47
CA GLY A 55 -2.41 -5.95 1.16
C GLY A 55 -2.23 -4.52 0.67
N VAL A 56 -2.34 -3.53 1.54
CA VAL A 56 -2.05 -2.13 1.19
C VAL A 56 -1.18 -1.48 2.26
N VAL A 57 -0.10 -0.84 1.83
CA VAL A 57 0.80 -0.08 2.70
C VAL A 57 0.65 1.39 2.40
N THR A 58 0.49 2.20 3.44
CA THR A 58 0.36 3.65 3.34
C THR A 58 1.49 4.35 4.10
N ALA A 59 1.91 5.49 3.59
CA ALA A 59 3.01 6.23 4.19
C ALA A 59 2.96 7.72 3.85
N HIS A 60 3.61 8.53 4.72
CA HIS A 60 4.08 9.85 4.36
C HIS A 60 5.44 9.72 3.69
N VAL A 61 5.64 10.44 2.61
CA VAL A 61 6.91 10.47 1.87
C VAL A 61 7.22 11.90 1.38
N ARG A 62 8.45 12.10 0.91
CA ARG A 62 8.79 13.24 0.08
C ARG A 62 9.20 12.74 -1.29
N LEU A 63 8.66 13.37 -2.32
CA LEU A 63 9.03 13.13 -3.71
C LEU A 63 9.67 14.42 -4.24
N GLN A 64 10.98 14.38 -4.47
CA GLN A 64 11.76 15.58 -4.88
C GLN A 64 11.49 16.78 -3.97
N GLY A 65 11.53 16.55 -2.66
CA GLY A 65 11.31 17.55 -1.64
C GLY A 65 9.85 17.88 -1.33
N THR A 66 8.90 17.41 -2.12
CA THR A 66 7.47 17.70 -1.93
C THR A 66 6.81 16.67 -1.05
N PRO A 67 6.14 17.08 0.06
CA PRO A 67 5.41 16.13 0.92
C PRO A 67 4.22 15.51 0.19
N MET A 68 4.14 14.19 0.25
CA MET A 68 3.08 13.40 -0.38
C MET A 68 2.60 12.30 0.56
N LEU A 69 1.38 11.85 0.35
CA LEU A 69 0.91 10.57 0.88
C LEU A 69 0.97 9.53 -0.24
N ILE A 70 1.29 8.30 0.10
CA ILE A 70 1.41 7.22 -0.86
C ILE A 70 0.77 5.94 -0.32
N ALA A 71 0.08 5.22 -1.21
CA ALA A 71 -0.43 3.89 -0.94
C ALA A 71 0.08 2.94 -2.02
N ALA A 72 0.55 1.77 -1.62
CA ALA A 72 1.01 0.73 -2.52
C ALA A 72 0.32 -0.60 -2.22
N GLN A 73 -0.20 -1.24 -3.26
CA GLN A 73 -0.83 -2.55 -3.16
C GLN A 73 0.20 -3.67 -3.26
N ASP A 74 -0.03 -4.73 -2.48
CA ASP A 74 0.69 -5.98 -2.61
C ASP A 74 -0.08 -6.89 -3.58
N GLU A 75 0.41 -7.03 -4.80
CA GLU A 75 -0.23 -7.88 -5.82
C GLU A 75 -0.19 -9.38 -5.47
N ARG A 76 0.66 -9.77 -4.52
CA ARG A 76 0.76 -11.15 -4.05
C ARG A 76 -0.33 -11.50 -3.02
N PHE A 77 -0.90 -10.50 -2.37
CA PHE A 77 -1.99 -10.73 -1.42
C PHE A 77 -3.31 -10.76 -2.18
N LEU A 78 -3.90 -11.95 -2.31
CA LEU A 78 -5.15 -12.20 -3.04
C LEU A 78 -5.14 -11.59 -4.45
N SER A 79 -4.00 -11.70 -5.14
CA SER A 79 -3.81 -11.17 -6.51
C SER A 79 -4.08 -9.66 -6.62
N GLY A 80 -3.79 -8.91 -5.56
CA GLY A 80 -4.03 -7.47 -5.51
C GLY A 80 -5.50 -7.08 -5.46
N SER A 81 -6.38 -8.00 -5.09
CA SER A 81 -7.83 -7.70 -5.02
C SER A 81 -8.14 -6.71 -3.90
N VAL A 82 -9.10 -5.82 -4.19
CA VAL A 82 -9.52 -4.79 -3.25
C VAL A 82 -10.52 -5.35 -2.25
N GLY A 83 -10.27 -5.15 -0.96
CA GLY A 83 -11.14 -5.53 0.13
C GLY A 83 -11.62 -4.34 0.94
N GLU A 84 -12.46 -4.61 1.95
CA GLU A 84 -13.03 -3.59 2.84
C GLU A 84 -11.95 -2.80 3.59
N GLN A 85 -10.93 -3.47 4.15
CA GLN A 85 -9.85 -2.79 4.88
C GLN A 85 -8.94 -2.01 3.95
N HIS A 86 -8.77 -2.47 2.71
CA HIS A 86 -8.10 -1.70 1.67
C HIS A 86 -8.81 -0.37 1.44
N GLY A 87 -10.13 -0.39 1.28
CA GLY A 87 -10.94 0.82 1.14
C GLY A 87 -10.80 1.76 2.34
N ARG A 88 -10.81 1.22 3.56
CA ARG A 88 -10.61 2.01 4.79
C ARG A 88 -9.24 2.68 4.81
N ALA A 89 -8.19 1.99 4.37
CA ALA A 89 -6.85 2.56 4.30
C ALA A 89 -6.82 3.76 3.34
N LEU A 90 -7.46 3.66 2.18
CA LEU A 90 -7.54 4.76 1.21
C LEU A 90 -8.38 5.93 1.74
N HIS A 91 -9.50 5.66 2.40
CA HIS A 91 -10.29 6.70 3.06
C HIS A 91 -9.46 7.43 4.13
N SER A 92 -8.67 6.70 4.91
CA SER A 92 -7.78 7.30 5.91
C SER A 92 -6.74 8.22 5.29
N LEU A 93 -6.25 7.91 4.10
CA LEU A 93 -5.33 8.81 3.37
C LEU A 93 -6.00 10.12 2.98
N VAL A 94 -7.24 10.07 2.54
CA VAL A 94 -8.00 11.29 2.20
C VAL A 94 -8.14 12.19 3.43
N ASP A 95 -8.47 11.61 4.58
CA ASP A 95 -8.54 12.35 5.84
C ASP A 95 -7.17 12.92 6.23
N GLU A 96 -6.10 12.15 6.04
CA GLU A 96 -4.74 12.56 6.39
C GLU A 96 -4.24 13.73 5.53
N VAL A 97 -4.66 13.82 4.27
CA VAL A 97 -4.33 14.97 3.42
C VAL A 97 -4.79 16.27 4.05
N GLU A 98 -5.98 16.28 4.64
CA GLU A 98 -6.54 17.47 5.27
C GLU A 98 -5.80 17.86 6.56
N ARG A 99 -5.18 16.88 7.24
CA ARG A 99 -4.50 17.08 8.51
C ARG A 99 -3.00 17.30 8.40
N SER A 100 -2.43 17.11 7.23
CA SER A 100 -0.98 17.16 7.00
C SER A 100 -0.61 18.22 5.97
N ASP A 101 0.68 18.35 5.74
CA ASP A 101 1.23 19.22 4.69
C ASP A 101 1.33 18.54 3.33
N ALA A 102 0.85 17.32 3.20
CA ALA A 102 0.91 16.57 1.95
C ALA A 102 0.12 17.27 0.84
N GLU A 103 0.74 17.40 -0.31
CA GLU A 103 0.15 18.11 -1.45
C GLU A 103 -0.72 17.21 -2.33
N ALA A 104 -0.50 15.89 -2.27
CA ALA A 104 -1.24 14.93 -3.09
C ALA A 104 -1.15 13.53 -2.52
N ILE A 105 -1.97 12.63 -3.06
CA ILE A 105 -1.92 11.19 -2.80
C ILE A 105 -1.44 10.50 -4.06
N VAL A 106 -0.44 9.63 -3.91
CA VAL A 106 0.08 8.78 -4.98
C VAL A 106 -0.38 7.34 -4.73
N LEU A 107 -0.96 6.71 -5.73
CA LEU A 107 -1.42 5.33 -5.64
C LEU A 107 -0.57 4.44 -6.55
N LEU A 108 0.11 3.47 -5.97
CA LEU A 108 0.84 2.43 -6.71
C LEU A 108 -0.08 1.21 -6.82
N LEU A 109 -0.86 1.17 -7.88
CA LEU A 109 -1.90 0.18 -8.04
C LEU A 109 -1.35 -1.12 -8.64
N ALA A 110 -1.82 -2.23 -8.10
CA ALA A 110 -1.55 -3.57 -8.60
C ALA A 110 -2.81 -4.42 -8.38
N SER A 111 -3.97 -3.88 -8.81
CA SER A 111 -5.27 -4.44 -8.50
C SER A 111 -5.62 -5.63 -9.40
N GLY A 112 -6.10 -6.71 -8.78
CA GLY A 112 -6.73 -7.85 -9.46
C GLY A 112 -8.26 -7.76 -9.49
N GLY A 113 -8.83 -6.62 -9.08
CA GLY A 113 -10.27 -6.40 -9.02
C GLY A 113 -10.81 -6.32 -7.58
N VAL A 114 -12.11 -6.47 -7.43
CA VAL A 114 -12.81 -6.39 -6.13
C VAL A 114 -13.03 -7.80 -5.57
N ARG A 115 -12.83 -7.96 -4.26
CA ARG A 115 -13.04 -9.25 -3.58
C ARG A 115 -14.52 -9.57 -3.50
N LEU A 116 -14.88 -10.76 -3.95
CA LEU A 116 -16.26 -11.24 -3.87
C LEU A 116 -16.67 -11.68 -2.47
N HIS A 117 -15.71 -11.89 -1.57
CA HIS A 117 -15.91 -12.30 -0.18
C HIS A 117 -16.43 -11.18 0.71
N GLU A 118 -16.39 -9.94 0.27
CA GLU A 118 -16.62 -8.76 1.10
C GLU A 118 -17.64 -7.82 0.46
N ALA A 119 -18.75 -7.61 1.15
CA ALA A 119 -19.86 -6.82 0.62
C ALA A 119 -19.51 -5.36 0.34
N ASN A 120 -18.61 -4.78 1.13
CA ASN A 120 -18.26 -3.37 1.07
C ASN A 120 -16.92 -3.10 0.37
N ALA A 121 -16.41 -4.08 -0.37
CA ALA A 121 -15.08 -3.98 -0.95
C ALA A 121 -14.93 -2.86 -1.99
N ALA A 122 -16.02 -2.46 -2.63
CA ALA A 122 -16.03 -1.45 -3.69
C ALA A 122 -16.38 -0.04 -3.18
N GLU A 123 -16.66 0.12 -1.90
CA GLU A 123 -16.93 1.42 -1.31
C GLU A 123 -15.64 2.19 -1.04
#